data_4202795171d2692d6d1cf5dccd1a7b36
#
_entry.id   4202795171d2692d6d1cf5dccd1a7b36
#
_cell.length_a   1.000
_cell.length_b   1.000
_cell.length_c   1.000
_cell.angle_alpha   90.00
_cell.angle_beta   90.00
_cell.angle_gamma   90.00
#
_symmetry.space_group_name_H-M   'P 1'
#
loop_
_entity.id
_entity.type
_entity.pdbx_description
1 polymer ?
#
loop_
_entity_poly.entity_id
_entity_poly.type
_entity_poly.pdbx_seq_one_letter_code
_entity_poly.pdbx_strand_id
1 'polypeptide(L)'
;MSDYVDLILAVMMQESGGRGLDVMQAAEGGFNTRYPHVPNGITDPEYSIECGVQELKYALDKAGCTGPTDLDRIKLALQGYNYGSAYIDWAMERDGGYTKENAIAYSDMMCARPSWPYDRYGDKEYVDHVLRYYQITASGGSYPANGMQIPHYLQTDYGNIPYGGGSIASSGCGPTSFAMIASYLTGTTITVSYTHLTLPTNSRV
;
A
#
# COMPACT_ATOMS: atom_id res chain seq x y z
N MET A 1 1.04 -14.32 -3.94
CA MET A 1 0.92 -12.93 -3.40
C MET A 1 0.12 -12.83 -2.10
N SER A 2 -0.52 -13.93 -1.64
CA SER A 2 -1.25 -13.95 -0.35
C SER A 2 -0.40 -13.45 0.84
N ASP A 3 0.87 -13.81 0.88
CA ASP A 3 1.77 -13.45 1.99
C ASP A 3 2.27 -11.99 1.92
N TYR A 4 1.97 -11.29 0.82
CA TYR A 4 2.37 -9.91 0.56
C TYR A 4 1.19 -8.91 0.59
N VAL A 5 0.04 -9.30 1.15
CA VAL A 5 -1.15 -8.41 1.17
C VAL A 5 -0.84 -7.08 1.86
N ASP A 6 -0.15 -7.11 2.98
CA ASP A 6 0.22 -5.88 3.71
C ASP A 6 1.16 -4.99 2.89
N LEU A 7 2.07 -5.58 2.11
CA LEU A 7 2.95 -4.83 1.21
C LEU A 7 2.17 -4.23 0.03
N ILE A 8 1.23 -4.99 -0.55
CA ILE A 8 0.34 -4.49 -1.62
C ILE A 8 -0.47 -3.29 -1.11
N LEU A 9 -1.04 -3.39 0.09
CA LEU A 9 -1.78 -2.30 0.71
C LEU A 9 -0.89 -1.08 0.99
N ALA A 10 0.35 -1.30 1.44
CA ALA A 10 1.31 -0.22 1.67
C ALA A 10 1.67 0.51 0.37
N VAL A 11 1.86 -0.22 -0.74
CA VAL A 11 2.06 0.36 -2.08
C VAL A 11 0.83 1.16 -2.49
N MET A 12 -0.37 0.59 -2.41
CA MET A 12 -1.62 1.29 -2.74
C MET A 12 -1.79 2.58 -1.92
N MET A 13 -1.48 2.53 -0.63
CA MET A 13 -1.53 3.71 0.24
C MET A 13 -0.54 4.79 -0.20
N GLN A 14 0.64 4.41 -0.66
CA GLN A 14 1.62 5.37 -1.19
C GLN A 14 1.18 5.93 -2.53
N GLU A 15 0.65 5.12 -3.43
CA GLU A 15 0.31 5.53 -4.79
C GLU A 15 -0.90 6.48 -4.83
N SER A 16 -1.96 6.16 -4.11
CA SER A 16 -3.23 6.89 -4.21
C SER A 16 -3.94 7.13 -2.87
N GLY A 17 -3.46 6.52 -1.78
CA GLY A 17 -4.22 6.44 -0.54
C GLY A 17 -5.49 5.60 -0.68
N GLY A 18 -5.54 4.68 -1.65
CA GLY A 18 -6.71 3.87 -1.97
C GLY A 18 -7.84 4.67 -2.63
N ARG A 19 -7.53 5.80 -3.28
CA ARG A 19 -8.51 6.72 -3.87
C ARG A 19 -8.40 6.75 -5.40
N GLY A 20 -9.50 7.17 -6.03
CA GLY A 20 -9.55 7.25 -7.50
C GLY A 20 -9.83 5.89 -8.14
N LEU A 21 -9.61 5.80 -9.44
CA LEU A 21 -9.86 4.60 -10.24
C LEU A 21 -8.58 3.84 -10.59
N ASP A 22 -7.45 4.53 -10.70
CA ASP A 22 -6.13 3.92 -10.85
C ASP A 22 -5.41 3.87 -9.49
N VAL A 23 -5.94 3.03 -8.60
CA VAL A 23 -5.54 2.98 -7.18
C VAL A 23 -4.09 2.53 -6.96
N MET A 24 -3.53 1.77 -7.90
CA MET A 24 -2.13 1.32 -7.85
C MET A 24 -1.21 2.15 -8.74
N GLN A 25 -1.73 3.20 -9.41
CA GLN A 25 -1.02 4.03 -10.41
C GLN A 25 -0.31 3.15 -11.46
N ALA A 26 -1.01 2.11 -11.93
CA ALA A 26 -0.45 1.08 -12.78
C ALA A 26 -0.70 1.32 -14.28
N ALA A 27 -1.32 2.46 -14.65
CA ALA A 27 -1.69 2.74 -16.03
C ALA A 27 -0.49 2.78 -16.98
N GLU A 28 0.66 3.29 -16.53
CA GLU A 28 1.88 3.39 -17.34
C GLU A 28 2.74 2.12 -17.30
N GLY A 29 2.37 1.15 -16.46
CA GLY A 29 3.07 -0.12 -16.28
C GLY A 29 2.88 -1.10 -17.43
N GLY A 30 3.78 -2.08 -17.52
CA GLY A 30 3.81 -3.07 -18.61
C GLY A 30 2.65 -4.07 -18.60
N PHE A 31 1.94 -4.21 -17.47
CA PHE A 31 0.80 -5.12 -17.34
C PHE A 31 -0.55 -4.50 -17.73
N ASN A 32 -0.60 -3.17 -17.92
CA ASN A 32 -1.78 -2.52 -18.48
C ASN A 32 -1.86 -2.77 -19.99
N THR A 33 -2.84 -3.53 -20.43
CA THR A 33 -3.10 -3.82 -21.86
C THR A 33 -4.46 -3.32 -22.33
N ARG A 34 -5.26 -2.71 -21.44
CA ARG A 34 -6.66 -2.33 -21.73
C ARG A 34 -6.89 -0.82 -21.79
N TYR A 35 -6.06 -0.05 -21.09
CA TYR A 35 -6.25 1.39 -20.92
C TYR A 35 -5.06 2.18 -21.47
N PRO A 36 -5.24 3.50 -21.74
CA PRO A 36 -4.13 4.34 -22.19
C PRO A 36 -2.97 4.35 -21.18
N HIS A 37 -1.73 4.31 -21.69
CA HIS A 37 -0.50 4.43 -20.89
C HIS A 37 -0.20 5.89 -20.57
N VAL A 38 -1.05 6.49 -19.76
CA VAL A 38 -0.91 7.86 -19.25
C VAL A 38 -1.24 7.88 -17.75
N PRO A 39 -0.75 8.85 -16.98
CA PRO A 39 -1.06 8.94 -15.57
C PRO A 39 -2.58 8.88 -15.30
N ASN A 40 -3.00 8.03 -14.36
CA ASN A 40 -4.40 7.75 -14.04
C ASN A 40 -5.25 7.24 -15.23
N GLY A 41 -4.62 6.59 -16.22
CA GLY A 41 -5.30 6.12 -17.43
C GLY A 41 -6.27 4.97 -17.20
N ILE A 42 -6.08 4.16 -16.12
CA ILE A 42 -7.00 3.08 -15.77
C ILE A 42 -8.24 3.66 -15.08
N THR A 43 -9.40 3.29 -15.57
CA THR A 43 -10.71 3.74 -15.04
C THR A 43 -11.50 2.60 -14.37
N ASP A 44 -10.84 1.51 -14.04
CA ASP A 44 -11.38 0.34 -13.36
C ASP A 44 -10.45 -0.01 -12.18
N PRO A 45 -10.91 0.20 -10.92
CA PRO A 45 -10.07 -0.04 -9.74
C PRO A 45 -9.63 -1.49 -9.57
N GLU A 46 -10.48 -2.46 -9.93
CA GLU A 46 -10.14 -3.88 -9.84
C GLU A 46 -9.01 -4.21 -10.82
N TYR A 47 -9.11 -3.69 -12.05
CA TYR A 47 -8.07 -3.86 -13.04
C TYR A 47 -6.77 -3.13 -12.68
N SER A 48 -6.84 -1.96 -12.05
CA SER A 48 -5.66 -1.27 -11.51
C SER A 48 -4.96 -2.11 -10.45
N ILE A 49 -5.72 -2.73 -9.54
CA ILE A 49 -5.17 -3.65 -8.54
C ILE A 49 -4.52 -4.87 -9.22
N GLU A 50 -5.19 -5.46 -10.21
CA GLU A 50 -4.66 -6.60 -10.95
C GLU A 50 -3.31 -6.26 -11.60
N CYS A 51 -3.21 -5.13 -12.29
CA CYS A 51 -1.98 -4.67 -12.92
C CYS A 51 -0.89 -4.36 -11.89
N GLY A 52 -1.21 -3.59 -10.86
CA GLY A 52 -0.23 -3.21 -9.83
C GLY A 52 0.30 -4.40 -9.03
N VAL A 53 -0.55 -5.40 -8.74
CA VAL A 53 -0.12 -6.64 -8.08
C VAL A 53 0.82 -7.45 -8.98
N GLN A 54 0.57 -7.50 -10.28
CA GLN A 54 1.46 -8.18 -11.23
C GLN A 54 2.80 -7.45 -11.36
N GLU A 55 2.80 -6.12 -11.42
CA GLU A 55 4.00 -5.28 -11.45
C GLU A 55 4.84 -5.49 -10.18
N LEU A 56 4.21 -5.43 -9.00
CA LEU A 56 4.89 -5.66 -7.73
C LEU A 56 5.44 -7.09 -7.63
N LYS A 57 4.66 -8.08 -8.05
CA LYS A 57 5.12 -9.48 -8.11
C LYS A 57 6.35 -9.62 -8.98
N TYR A 58 6.32 -9.05 -10.18
CA TYR A 58 7.44 -9.08 -11.11
C TYR A 58 8.68 -8.43 -10.51
N ALA A 59 8.53 -7.28 -9.84
CA ALA A 59 9.64 -6.60 -9.17
C ALA A 59 10.23 -7.44 -8.01
N LEU A 60 9.37 -8.07 -7.18
CA LEU A 60 9.80 -8.97 -6.09
C LEU A 60 10.54 -10.20 -6.61
N ASP A 61 10.00 -10.86 -7.64
CA ASP A 61 10.63 -12.02 -8.27
C ASP A 61 12.00 -11.64 -8.86
N LYS A 62 12.07 -10.50 -9.56
CA LYS A 62 13.29 -10.00 -10.18
C LYS A 62 14.34 -9.58 -9.16
N ALA A 63 13.93 -9.01 -8.03
CA ALA A 63 14.82 -8.69 -6.92
C ALA A 63 15.32 -9.93 -6.17
N GLY A 64 14.76 -11.10 -6.45
CA GLY A 64 15.07 -12.35 -5.75
C GLY A 64 14.56 -12.37 -4.32
N CYS A 65 13.40 -11.75 -4.06
CA CYS A 65 12.78 -11.70 -2.74
C CYS A 65 12.33 -13.09 -2.30
N THR A 66 12.73 -13.50 -1.10
CA THR A 66 12.47 -14.83 -0.55
C THR A 66 11.25 -14.90 0.35
N GLY A 67 10.70 -13.75 0.76
CA GLY A 67 9.51 -13.71 1.62
C GLY A 67 9.20 -12.30 2.14
N PRO A 68 8.07 -12.12 2.84
CA PRO A 68 7.61 -10.81 3.31
C PRO A 68 8.49 -10.17 4.40
N THR A 69 9.45 -10.91 4.93
CA THR A 69 10.44 -10.41 5.91
C THR A 69 11.80 -10.09 5.28
N ASP A 70 11.98 -10.36 3.98
CA ASP A 70 13.22 -10.10 3.24
C ASP A 70 13.30 -8.61 2.86
N LEU A 71 13.56 -7.77 3.87
CA LEU A 71 13.51 -6.31 3.73
C LEU A 71 14.46 -5.76 2.67
N ASP A 72 15.64 -6.33 2.54
CA ASP A 72 16.63 -5.81 1.59
C ASP A 72 16.16 -6.01 0.15
N ARG A 73 15.57 -7.18 -0.14
CA ARG A 73 15.00 -7.48 -1.45
C ARG A 73 13.67 -6.76 -1.69
N ILE A 74 12.86 -6.57 -0.63
CA ILE A 74 11.64 -5.75 -0.71
C ILE A 74 11.98 -4.30 -1.06
N LYS A 75 12.97 -3.68 -0.42
CA LYS A 75 13.40 -2.31 -0.73
C LYS A 75 13.85 -2.17 -2.19
N LEU A 76 14.62 -3.14 -2.68
CA LEU A 76 15.06 -3.17 -4.07
C LEU A 76 13.86 -3.29 -5.03
N ALA A 77 12.92 -4.18 -4.73
CA ALA A 77 11.70 -4.36 -5.52
C ALA A 77 10.80 -3.12 -5.53
N LEU A 78 10.63 -2.47 -4.37
CA LEU A 78 9.84 -1.25 -4.24
C LEU A 78 10.41 -0.12 -5.09
N GLN A 79 11.73 0.13 -5.02
CA GLN A 79 12.33 1.15 -5.86
C GLN A 79 12.24 0.78 -7.35
N GLY A 80 12.33 -0.51 -7.67
CA GLY A 80 12.09 -1.03 -9.02
C GLY A 80 10.65 -0.90 -9.49
N TYR A 81 9.67 -0.98 -8.60
CA TYR A 81 8.27 -0.69 -8.90
C TYR A 81 8.09 0.77 -9.35
N ASN A 82 8.71 1.70 -8.62
CA ASN A 82 8.61 3.14 -8.91
C ASN A 82 9.43 3.58 -10.13
N TYR A 83 10.64 3.03 -10.31
CA TYR A 83 11.56 3.43 -11.39
C TYR A 83 11.49 2.57 -12.64
N GLY A 84 10.74 1.48 -12.59
CA GLY A 84 10.79 0.43 -13.58
C GLY A 84 11.88 -0.61 -13.27
N SER A 85 11.65 -1.83 -13.74
CA SER A 85 12.46 -3.01 -13.39
C SER A 85 13.93 -2.97 -13.83
N ALA A 86 14.31 -2.07 -14.74
CA ALA A 86 15.70 -1.86 -15.14
C ALA A 86 16.58 -1.32 -14.00
N TYR A 87 15.97 -0.59 -13.05
CA TYR A 87 16.66 -0.16 -11.84
C TYR A 87 17.18 -1.35 -11.01
N ILE A 88 16.40 -2.44 -10.93
CA ILE A 88 16.78 -3.61 -10.14
C ILE A 88 18.10 -4.20 -10.63
N ASP A 89 18.25 -4.41 -11.93
CA ASP A 89 19.47 -4.93 -12.51
C ASP A 89 20.65 -3.98 -12.27
N TRP A 90 20.43 -2.71 -12.53
CA TRP A 90 21.44 -1.68 -12.37
C TRP A 90 21.92 -1.54 -10.92
N ALA A 91 21.01 -1.54 -9.93
CA ALA A 91 21.33 -1.45 -8.52
C ALA A 91 22.04 -2.71 -8.01
N MET A 92 21.65 -3.87 -8.52
CA MET A 92 22.31 -5.14 -8.20
C MET A 92 23.75 -5.19 -8.72
N GLU A 93 23.97 -4.74 -9.96
CA GLU A 93 25.31 -4.70 -10.57
C GLU A 93 26.22 -3.68 -9.86
N ARG A 94 25.68 -2.53 -9.50
CA ARG A 94 26.43 -1.44 -8.89
C ARG A 94 26.78 -1.68 -7.43
N ASP A 95 25.78 -2.03 -6.59
CA ASP A 95 25.90 -2.02 -5.13
C ASP A 95 25.40 -3.32 -4.48
N GLY A 96 24.94 -4.31 -5.26
CA GLY A 96 24.39 -5.57 -4.77
C GLY A 96 22.95 -5.47 -4.22
N GLY A 97 22.31 -4.32 -4.35
CA GLY A 97 20.95 -4.09 -3.86
C GLY A 97 20.59 -2.60 -3.80
N TYR A 98 19.50 -2.32 -3.09
CA TYR A 98 19.02 -0.96 -2.88
C TYR A 98 19.90 -0.20 -1.86
N THR A 99 20.24 1.04 -2.19
CA THR A 99 20.69 2.08 -1.25
C THR A 99 20.01 3.40 -1.58
N LYS A 100 19.93 4.33 -0.62
CA LYS A 100 19.41 5.68 -0.90
C LYS A 100 20.25 6.41 -1.93
N GLU A 101 21.55 6.23 -1.84
CA GLU A 101 22.52 6.83 -2.75
C GLU A 101 22.35 6.35 -4.17
N ASN A 102 22.09 5.04 -4.38
CA ASN A 102 21.90 4.54 -5.73
C ASN A 102 20.50 4.90 -6.29
N ALA A 103 19.47 5.01 -5.47
CA ALA A 103 18.18 5.52 -5.90
C ALA A 103 18.29 6.97 -6.40
N ILE A 104 19.01 7.83 -5.67
CA ILE A 104 19.30 9.21 -6.10
C ILE A 104 20.10 9.21 -7.40
N ALA A 105 21.19 8.45 -7.46
CA ALA A 105 22.07 8.41 -8.62
C ALA A 105 21.35 7.91 -9.90
N TYR A 106 20.46 6.92 -9.76
CA TYR A 106 19.66 6.42 -10.88
C TYR A 106 18.68 7.47 -11.37
N SER A 107 17.94 8.13 -10.46
CA SER A 107 17.04 9.21 -10.82
C SER A 107 17.76 10.34 -11.54
N ASP A 108 18.92 10.78 -11.04
CA ASP A 108 19.70 11.84 -11.66
C ASP A 108 20.23 11.43 -13.05
N MET A 109 20.67 10.17 -13.19
CA MET A 109 21.10 9.60 -14.47
C MET A 109 19.94 9.57 -15.49
N MET A 110 18.73 9.24 -15.06
CA MET A 110 17.57 9.20 -15.91
C MET A 110 17.11 10.61 -16.32
N CYS A 111 17.15 11.57 -15.40
CA CYS A 111 16.87 12.99 -15.68
C CYS A 111 17.86 13.59 -16.68
N ALA A 112 19.11 13.15 -16.68
CA ALA A 112 20.14 13.64 -17.59
C ALA A 112 19.97 13.15 -19.05
N ARG A 113 19.04 12.23 -19.30
CA ARG A 113 18.77 11.70 -20.65
C ARG A 113 18.08 12.77 -21.53
N PRO A 114 18.55 13.04 -22.75
CA PRO A 114 17.92 14.05 -23.63
C PRO A 114 16.46 13.78 -23.97
N SER A 115 16.04 12.51 -23.90
CA SER A 115 14.66 12.09 -24.16
C SER A 115 13.73 12.27 -22.95
N TRP A 116 14.23 12.65 -21.79
CA TRP A 116 13.43 12.83 -20.59
C TRP A 116 13.12 14.31 -20.40
N PRO A 117 11.85 14.74 -20.50
CA PRO A 117 11.50 16.16 -20.50
C PRO A 117 11.28 16.79 -19.13
N TYR A 118 11.41 15.98 -18.04
CA TYR A 118 11.09 16.42 -16.69
C TYR A 118 12.36 16.58 -15.83
N ASP A 119 12.27 17.40 -14.80
CA ASP A 119 13.34 17.70 -13.84
C ASP A 119 13.51 16.63 -12.73
N ARG A 120 12.63 15.65 -12.71
CA ARG A 120 12.68 14.51 -11.78
C ARG A 120 12.30 13.20 -12.48
N TYR A 121 12.83 12.10 -11.99
CA TYR A 121 12.49 10.74 -12.41
C TYR A 121 12.06 9.93 -11.20
N GLY A 122 10.76 9.62 -11.10
CA GLY A 122 10.16 8.91 -9.99
C GLY A 122 10.35 9.60 -8.61
N ASP A 123 10.25 8.80 -7.57
CA ASP A 123 10.42 9.24 -6.18
C ASP A 123 11.70 8.63 -5.58
N LYS A 124 12.67 9.48 -5.24
CA LYS A 124 13.96 9.08 -4.66
C LYS A 124 13.84 8.49 -3.25
N GLU A 125 12.74 8.77 -2.56
CA GLU A 125 12.44 8.32 -1.20
C GLU A 125 11.29 7.30 -1.17
N TYR A 126 10.93 6.73 -2.33
CA TYR A 126 9.79 5.85 -2.48
C TYR A 126 9.76 4.70 -1.47
N VAL A 127 10.91 4.10 -1.22
CA VAL A 127 11.05 3.01 -0.23
C VAL A 127 10.62 3.45 1.16
N ASP A 128 11.11 4.60 1.63
CA ASP A 128 10.74 5.13 2.95
C ASP A 128 9.25 5.51 2.99
N HIS A 129 8.73 6.05 1.88
CA HIS A 129 7.33 6.42 1.76
C HIS A 129 6.39 5.21 1.80
N VAL A 130 6.73 4.09 1.19
CA VAL A 130 5.95 2.85 1.28
C VAL A 130 6.11 2.20 2.65
N LEU A 131 7.35 2.09 3.15
CA LEU A 131 7.63 1.36 4.39
C LEU A 131 7.00 2.01 5.63
N ARG A 132 6.63 3.28 5.60
CA ARG A 132 5.83 3.90 6.69
C ARG A 132 4.45 3.24 6.87
N TYR A 133 3.93 2.59 5.82
CA TYR A 133 2.67 1.85 5.84
C TYR A 133 2.87 0.34 6.01
N TYR A 134 4.10 -0.15 5.82
CA TYR A 134 4.44 -1.56 5.90
C TYR A 134 5.08 -1.86 7.25
N GLN A 135 4.26 -2.30 8.21
CA GLN A 135 4.76 -2.75 9.50
C GLN A 135 5.07 -4.24 9.45
N ILE A 136 6.37 -4.56 9.42
CA ILE A 136 6.79 -5.92 9.73
C ILE A 136 6.65 -6.05 11.25
N THR A 137 5.65 -6.77 11.70
CA THR A 137 5.67 -7.28 13.06
C THR A 137 6.84 -8.26 13.14
N ALA A 138 7.93 -7.83 13.79
CA ALA A 138 9.14 -8.62 14.01
C ALA A 138 8.91 -9.85 14.92
N SER A 139 7.71 -10.04 15.38
CA SER A 139 7.19 -11.32 15.82
C SER A 139 6.78 -12.04 14.55
N GLY A 140 7.47 -13.12 14.21
CA GLY A 140 6.97 -14.16 13.30
C GLY A 140 5.66 -14.74 13.85
N GLY A 141 4.69 -13.89 14.03
CA GLY A 141 3.31 -14.21 14.23
C GLY A 141 2.84 -14.78 12.90
N SER A 142 3.03 -16.08 12.74
CA SER A 142 2.14 -16.87 11.93
C SER A 142 0.75 -16.39 12.31
N TYR A 143 0.10 -15.62 11.44
CA TYR A 143 -1.34 -15.51 11.50
C TYR A 143 -1.83 -16.96 11.54
N PRO A 144 -2.56 -17.39 12.58
CA PRO A 144 -2.97 -18.78 12.65
C PRO A 144 -3.67 -19.07 11.32
N ALA A 145 -3.33 -20.19 10.69
CA ALA A 145 -3.92 -20.63 9.42
C ALA A 145 -5.46 -20.83 9.48
N ASN A 146 -6.04 -20.70 10.63
CA ASN A 146 -7.45 -20.48 10.90
C ASN A 146 -7.68 -18.98 10.87
N GLY A 147 -8.02 -18.42 9.72
CA GLY A 147 -8.19 -17.00 9.43
C GLY A 147 -8.55 -16.15 10.65
N MET A 148 -7.91 -14.98 10.81
CA MET A 148 -8.20 -14.08 11.91
C MET A 148 -9.71 -13.93 12.08
N GLN A 149 -10.25 -14.43 13.21
CA GLN A 149 -11.66 -14.27 13.58
C GLN A 149 -11.87 -12.84 14.08
N ILE A 150 -11.65 -11.86 13.18
CA ILE A 150 -12.01 -10.47 13.49
C ILE A 150 -13.54 -10.43 13.51
N PRO A 151 -14.18 -10.01 14.62
CA PRO A 151 -15.62 -9.87 14.65
C PRO A 151 -16.05 -8.88 13.57
N HIS A 152 -17.05 -9.25 12.80
CA HIS A 152 -17.52 -8.45 11.68
C HIS A 152 -18.70 -7.59 12.12
N TYR A 153 -18.51 -6.27 12.19
CA TYR A 153 -19.54 -5.30 12.50
C TYR A 153 -19.92 -4.53 11.24
N LEU A 154 -21.19 -4.53 10.87
CA LEU A 154 -21.69 -3.71 9.77
C LEU A 154 -22.05 -2.33 10.31
N GLN A 155 -21.42 -1.29 9.76
CA GLN A 155 -21.69 0.11 10.12
C GLN A 155 -23.18 0.44 10.03
N THR A 156 -23.89 -0.11 9.04
CA THR A 156 -25.33 0.09 8.79
C THR A 156 -26.22 -0.40 9.92
N ASP A 157 -25.76 -1.32 10.75
CA ASP A 157 -26.55 -1.86 11.87
C ASP A 157 -26.68 -0.87 13.04
N TYR A 158 -25.93 0.23 13.00
CA TYR A 158 -25.85 1.23 14.08
C TYR A 158 -26.50 2.57 13.69
N GLY A 159 -27.56 2.54 12.89
CA GLY A 159 -28.28 3.73 12.44
C GLY A 159 -28.95 4.55 13.55
N ASN A 160 -29.22 3.93 14.70
CA ASN A 160 -29.79 4.55 15.88
C ASN A 160 -28.76 5.23 16.80
N ILE A 161 -27.45 5.11 16.53
CA ILE A 161 -26.39 5.74 17.33
C ILE A 161 -25.99 7.06 16.67
N PRO A 162 -26.23 8.22 17.30
CA PRO A 162 -25.78 9.51 16.78
C PRO A 162 -24.26 9.59 16.69
N TYR A 163 -23.72 10.13 15.57
CA TYR A 163 -22.29 10.35 15.38
C TYR A 163 -22.03 11.49 14.41
N GLY A 164 -21.29 12.50 14.87
CA GLY A 164 -21.08 13.73 14.10
C GLY A 164 -22.41 14.44 13.80
N GLY A 165 -22.60 14.86 12.55
CA GLY A 165 -23.86 15.43 12.07
C GLY A 165 -24.91 14.42 11.61
N GLY A 166 -24.69 13.11 11.87
CA GLY A 166 -25.57 12.04 11.42
C GLY A 166 -25.62 10.87 12.41
N SER A 167 -25.36 9.67 11.93
CA SER A 167 -25.31 8.45 12.74
C SER A 167 -24.06 7.63 12.42
N ILE A 168 -23.79 6.61 13.23
CA ILE A 168 -22.74 5.61 12.92
C ILE A 168 -22.98 5.01 11.53
N ALA A 169 -24.22 4.71 11.15
CA ALA A 169 -24.51 4.15 9.83
C ALA A 169 -24.07 5.06 8.67
N SER A 170 -24.10 6.38 8.84
CA SER A 170 -23.72 7.33 7.79
C SER A 170 -22.22 7.71 7.79
N SER A 171 -21.58 7.72 8.96
CA SER A 171 -20.24 8.31 9.12
C SER A 171 -19.33 7.55 10.08
N GLY A 172 -19.77 6.40 10.61
CA GLY A 172 -19.11 5.67 11.69
C GLY A 172 -18.09 4.61 11.25
N CYS A 173 -17.48 4.69 10.05
CA CYS A 173 -16.49 3.70 9.62
C CYS A 173 -15.30 3.60 10.59
N GLY A 174 -14.81 4.71 11.11
CA GLY A 174 -13.73 4.76 12.10
C GLY A 174 -14.07 3.99 13.39
N PRO A 175 -15.08 4.37 14.15
CA PRO A 175 -15.51 3.65 15.35
C PRO A 175 -15.81 2.17 15.11
N THR A 176 -16.44 1.82 13.98
CA THR A 176 -16.78 0.44 13.65
C THR A 176 -15.53 -0.40 13.40
N SER A 177 -14.60 0.09 12.57
CA SER A 177 -13.34 -0.59 12.30
C SER A 177 -12.47 -0.72 13.56
N PHE A 178 -12.43 0.32 14.38
CA PHE A 178 -11.68 0.28 15.64
C PHE A 178 -12.25 -0.74 16.61
N ALA A 179 -13.60 -0.84 16.72
CA ALA A 179 -14.25 -1.86 17.55
C ALA A 179 -13.88 -3.29 17.13
N MET A 180 -13.87 -3.56 15.82
CA MET A 180 -13.45 -4.87 15.28
C MET A 180 -11.98 -5.20 15.63
N ILE A 181 -11.07 -4.25 15.39
CA ILE A 181 -9.64 -4.43 15.67
C ILE A 181 -9.39 -4.58 17.17
N ALA A 182 -9.98 -3.71 18.01
CA ALA A 182 -9.83 -3.76 19.46
C ALA A 182 -10.38 -5.06 20.04
N SER A 183 -11.54 -5.53 19.57
CA SER A 183 -12.10 -6.81 19.96
C SER A 183 -11.18 -7.98 19.66
N TYR A 184 -10.57 -7.97 18.47
CA TYR A 184 -9.62 -8.99 18.07
C TYR A 184 -8.35 -8.98 18.96
N LEU A 185 -7.74 -7.81 19.13
CA LEU A 185 -6.48 -7.67 19.87
C LEU A 185 -6.63 -7.97 21.37
N THR A 186 -7.78 -7.68 21.95
CA THR A 186 -8.02 -7.89 23.40
C THR A 186 -8.66 -9.24 23.72
N GLY A 187 -9.13 -9.97 22.71
CA GLY A 187 -9.92 -11.20 22.90
C GLY A 187 -11.25 -10.97 23.60
N THR A 188 -11.69 -9.71 23.71
CA THR A 188 -12.93 -9.31 24.40
C THR A 188 -13.81 -8.51 23.44
N THR A 189 -15.13 -8.72 23.46
CA THR A 189 -16.05 -7.96 22.62
C THR A 189 -16.04 -6.48 23.00
N ILE A 190 -15.48 -5.64 22.14
CA ILE A 190 -15.53 -4.18 22.21
C ILE A 190 -16.63 -3.73 21.27
N THR A 191 -17.67 -3.08 21.79
CA THR A 191 -18.81 -2.67 21.00
C THR A 191 -18.57 -1.36 20.26
N VAL A 192 -19.25 -1.17 19.13
CA VAL A 192 -19.22 0.10 18.39
C VAL A 192 -19.82 1.23 19.24
N SER A 193 -20.80 0.93 20.10
CA SER A 193 -21.37 1.88 21.06
C SER A 193 -20.35 2.37 22.10
N TYR A 194 -19.37 1.56 22.45
CA TYR A 194 -18.27 1.99 23.35
C TYR A 194 -17.25 2.84 22.60
N THR A 195 -16.83 2.44 21.41
CA THR A 195 -15.78 3.12 20.67
C THR A 195 -16.18 4.50 20.18
N HIS A 196 -17.45 4.73 19.82
CA HIS A 196 -17.91 6.05 19.39
C HIS A 196 -17.90 7.09 20.54
N LEU A 197 -17.98 6.64 21.79
CA LEU A 197 -17.92 7.53 22.98
C LEU A 197 -16.49 7.79 23.43
N THR A 198 -15.56 6.88 23.15
CA THR A 198 -14.18 6.94 23.68
C THR A 198 -13.17 7.47 22.67
N LEU A 199 -13.44 7.39 21.38
CA LEU A 199 -12.59 8.00 20.37
C LEU A 199 -12.81 9.53 20.38
N PRO A 200 -11.70 10.34 20.37
CA PRO A 200 -11.84 11.78 20.30
C PRO A 200 -12.52 12.13 18.97
N THR A 201 -13.71 12.70 19.06
CA THR A 201 -14.40 13.31 17.93
C THR A 201 -13.68 14.60 17.60
N ASN A 202 -12.55 14.52 16.87
CA ASN A 202 -11.97 15.70 16.26
C ASN A 202 -12.87 16.13 15.10
N SER A 203 -13.97 16.80 15.45
CA SER A 203 -14.67 17.68 14.54
C SER A 203 -13.79 18.91 14.30
N ARG A 204 -12.82 18.79 13.40
CA ARG A 204 -12.28 19.94 12.70
C ARG A 204 -12.80 19.90 11.28
N VAL A 205 -13.79 20.74 11.06
CA VAL A 205 -14.19 21.29 9.77
C VAL A 205 -12.99 21.99 9.12
#